data_7b22c102a6fffb293c4be4858aefd3f2
#
_entry.id   7b22c102a6fffb293c4be4858aefd3f2
#
_cell.length_a   1.000
_cell.length_b   1.000
_cell.length_c   1.000
_cell.angle_alpha   90.00
_cell.angle_beta   90.00
_cell.angle_gamma   90.00
#
_symmetry.space_group_name_H-M   'P 1'
#
loop_
_entity.id
_entity.type
_entity.pdbx_description
1 polymer ?
#
loop_
_entity_poly.entity_id
_entity_poly.type
_entity_poly.pdbx_seq_one_letter_code
_entity_poly.pdbx_strand_id
1 'polypeptide(L)'
;MKNEFIDLDITNELKRKNSHINNNKTGKNNISSSKCYSPSDNSVKNITHLVFTRFLIEFYHVKNFSTNTIYQNEYISNGIRVLKKYLLPSLENQSCKKFIWVLILGDKANKTFVESKLNNEFSFEYHIMYRKYFKNYVRKIAKGSDILITTSIDFDDMIYYDAVNDVRKAININKPMILYGYNRGVYYFEEFGNFFEFYMTYNNEGAMSIFHSLIIVLKKVNDVYIISDIGGHNKIRKRLLENYKSFGIKNLDYEPAIFDAGDPKFIYVRQNFSCTYKNHRNVIKYLKIYNFNLTNFFGN
;
A
#
# COMPACT_ATOMS: atom_id res chain seq x y z
N MET A 1 -34.74 16.64 1.83
CA MET A 1 -34.38 15.28 1.37
C MET A 1 -33.69 14.59 2.54
N LYS A 2 -34.31 13.57 3.12
CA LYS A 2 -33.66 12.75 4.15
C LYS A 2 -32.62 11.90 3.42
N ASN A 3 -31.35 12.16 3.67
CA ASN A 3 -30.27 11.26 3.25
C ASN A 3 -30.42 9.98 4.09
N GLU A 4 -30.91 8.91 3.49
CA GLU A 4 -30.77 7.58 4.06
C GLU A 4 -29.26 7.28 4.07
N PHE A 5 -28.71 7.29 5.25
CA PHE A 5 -27.34 6.84 5.48
C PHE A 5 -27.29 5.35 5.16
N ILE A 6 -26.77 4.99 4.02
CA ILE A 6 -26.38 3.61 3.73
C ILE A 6 -25.13 3.38 4.59
N ASP A 7 -25.35 2.79 5.75
CA ASP A 7 -24.26 2.24 6.57
C ASP A 7 -23.69 1.05 5.79
N LEU A 8 -22.81 1.37 4.86
CA LEU A 8 -22.05 0.37 4.11
C LEU A 8 -21.12 -0.31 5.11
N ASP A 9 -21.65 -1.38 5.74
CA ASP A 9 -20.87 -2.20 6.65
C ASP A 9 -19.85 -3.03 5.88
N ILE A 10 -18.79 -2.33 5.45
CA ILE A 10 -17.61 -2.93 4.80
C ILE A 10 -17.15 -4.18 5.56
N THR A 11 -17.30 -4.15 6.89
CA THR A 11 -16.92 -5.26 7.77
C THR A 11 -17.81 -6.48 7.57
N ASN A 12 -19.11 -6.29 7.35
CA ASN A 12 -20.03 -7.41 7.11
C ASN A 12 -19.89 -7.95 5.69
N GLU A 13 -19.63 -7.12 4.71
CA GLU A 13 -19.37 -7.58 3.34
C GLU A 13 -18.07 -8.40 3.26
N LEU A 14 -17.02 -7.96 3.96
CA LEU A 14 -15.77 -8.72 4.10
C LEU A 14 -15.96 -10.00 4.93
N LYS A 15 -16.79 -9.98 6.00
CA LYS A 15 -17.11 -11.18 6.80
C LYS A 15 -17.96 -12.18 6.01
N ARG A 16 -18.90 -11.73 5.20
CA ARG A 16 -19.70 -12.63 4.33
C ARG A 16 -18.80 -13.39 3.36
N LYS A 17 -17.80 -12.72 2.75
CA LYS A 17 -16.81 -13.39 1.89
C LYS A 17 -15.99 -14.43 2.65
N ASN A 18 -15.48 -14.08 3.83
CA ASN A 18 -14.69 -15.00 4.64
C ASN A 18 -15.52 -16.20 5.15
N SER A 19 -16.82 -16.04 5.41
CA SER A 19 -17.71 -17.15 5.79
C SER A 19 -17.99 -18.08 4.62
N HIS A 20 -18.12 -17.59 3.39
CA HIS A 20 -18.24 -18.42 2.20
C HIS A 20 -16.96 -19.21 1.91
N ILE A 21 -15.79 -18.65 2.17
CA ILE A 21 -14.50 -19.36 2.05
C ILE A 21 -14.36 -20.46 3.09
N ASN A 22 -14.84 -20.24 4.31
CA ASN A 22 -14.74 -21.24 5.39
C ASN A 22 -15.76 -22.38 5.27
N ASN A 23 -16.94 -22.15 4.72
CA ASN A 23 -17.96 -23.20 4.54
C ASN A 23 -17.63 -24.17 3.37
N ASN A 24 -16.72 -23.81 2.48
CA ASN A 24 -16.30 -24.65 1.36
C ASN A 24 -15.05 -25.52 1.67
N LYS A 25 -14.57 -25.54 2.93
CA LYS A 25 -13.40 -26.38 3.31
C LYS A 25 -13.66 -27.88 3.29
N THR A 26 -14.88 -28.34 3.08
CA THR A 26 -15.20 -29.80 2.94
C THR A 26 -15.26 -30.28 1.49
N GLY A 27 -15.24 -29.40 0.51
CA GLY A 27 -15.06 -29.74 -0.89
C GLY A 27 -13.67 -29.28 -1.34
N LYS A 28 -12.85 -30.16 -1.89
CA LYS A 28 -11.62 -29.84 -2.62
C LYS A 28 -11.98 -29.02 -3.87
N ASN A 29 -12.49 -27.83 -3.68
CA ASN A 29 -12.54 -26.85 -4.77
C ASN A 29 -11.17 -26.20 -4.85
N ASN A 30 -10.41 -26.60 -5.85
CA ASN A 30 -9.27 -25.87 -6.37
C ASN A 30 -9.72 -24.42 -6.62
N ILE A 31 -9.61 -23.55 -5.62
CA ILE A 31 -9.49 -22.11 -5.85
C ILE A 31 -8.20 -22.04 -6.68
N SER A 32 -8.36 -21.85 -7.97
CA SER A 32 -7.25 -21.60 -8.87
C SER A 32 -6.48 -20.46 -8.25
N SER A 33 -5.36 -20.77 -7.59
CA SER A 33 -4.42 -19.77 -7.12
C SER A 33 -4.08 -18.97 -8.38
N SER A 34 -4.61 -17.76 -8.47
CA SER A 34 -4.30 -16.89 -9.59
C SER A 34 -2.79 -16.82 -9.64
N LYS A 35 -2.21 -17.34 -10.72
CA LYS A 35 -0.76 -17.46 -10.84
C LYS A 35 -0.19 -16.04 -10.73
N CYS A 36 0.58 -15.79 -9.66
CA CYS A 36 1.35 -14.55 -9.59
C CYS A 36 2.15 -14.41 -10.88
N TYR A 37 2.05 -13.23 -11.49
CA TYR A 37 2.82 -12.93 -12.69
C TYR A 37 4.32 -13.12 -12.41
N SER A 38 4.99 -13.76 -13.32
CA SER A 38 6.44 -13.87 -13.40
C SER A 38 6.85 -13.49 -14.82
N PRO A 39 7.90 -12.67 -14.99
CA PRO A 39 8.41 -12.37 -16.32
C PRO A 39 8.73 -13.65 -17.09
N SER A 40 8.46 -13.64 -18.40
CA SER A 40 8.78 -14.76 -19.29
C SER A 40 10.28 -14.93 -19.54
N ASP A 41 11.09 -13.96 -19.09
CA ASP A 41 12.54 -13.99 -19.25
C ASP A 41 13.16 -14.96 -18.24
N ASN A 42 13.76 -16.02 -18.74
CA ASN A 42 14.43 -17.06 -17.95
C ASN A 42 15.62 -16.53 -17.12
N SER A 43 16.10 -15.31 -17.38
CA SER A 43 17.16 -14.66 -16.58
C SER A 43 16.68 -14.14 -15.22
N VAL A 44 15.37 -14.05 -15.01
CA VAL A 44 14.77 -13.61 -13.74
C VAL A 44 14.23 -14.84 -13.00
N LYS A 45 14.93 -15.23 -11.95
CA LYS A 45 14.55 -16.38 -11.11
C LYS A 45 13.90 -15.95 -9.82
N ASN A 46 14.43 -14.89 -9.20
CA ASN A 46 14.10 -14.50 -7.85
C ASN A 46 13.57 -13.06 -7.79
N ILE A 47 12.29 -12.90 -7.43
CA ILE A 47 11.64 -11.62 -7.23
C ILE A 47 11.27 -11.50 -5.76
N THR A 48 11.88 -10.54 -5.05
CA THR A 48 11.46 -10.16 -3.70
C THR A 48 10.51 -8.97 -3.78
N HIS A 49 9.28 -9.12 -3.27
CA HIS A 49 8.30 -8.04 -3.20
C HIS A 49 7.96 -7.75 -1.74
N LEU A 50 8.31 -6.57 -1.29
CA LEU A 50 7.97 -6.05 0.03
C LEU A 50 6.83 -5.06 -0.07
N VAL A 51 5.78 -5.30 0.67
CA VAL A 51 4.73 -4.30 0.95
C VAL A 51 4.94 -3.81 2.36
N PHE A 52 5.16 -2.52 2.56
CA PHE A 52 5.40 -1.99 3.89
C PHE A 52 4.44 -0.86 4.26
N THR A 53 4.11 -0.84 5.53
CA THR A 53 3.19 0.11 6.14
C THR A 53 3.88 0.82 7.28
N ARG A 54 3.85 2.14 7.26
CA ARG A 54 4.36 2.96 8.36
C ARG A 54 3.28 3.10 9.42
N PHE A 55 3.63 2.72 10.64
CA PHE A 55 2.72 2.78 11.77
C PHE A 55 3.41 3.39 12.98
N LEU A 56 2.76 4.34 13.65
CA LEU A 56 3.32 5.04 14.82
C LEU A 56 4.69 5.69 14.56
N ILE A 57 4.89 6.23 13.36
CA ILE A 57 6.09 6.97 13.01
C ILE A 57 5.84 8.46 13.26
N GLU A 58 6.78 9.13 13.92
CA GLU A 58 6.72 10.56 14.17
C GLU A 58 6.72 11.33 12.84
N PHE A 59 5.67 12.10 12.61
CA PHE A 59 5.59 13.03 11.49
C PHE A 59 6.00 14.43 11.98
N TYR A 60 7.22 14.83 11.73
CA TYR A 60 7.77 16.13 12.14
C TYR A 60 7.02 17.37 11.62
N HIS A 61 6.05 17.20 10.72
CA HIS A 61 5.36 18.30 10.05
C HIS A 61 3.94 18.56 10.53
N VAL A 62 3.42 17.78 11.46
CA VAL A 62 2.06 17.97 11.97
C VAL A 62 2.13 18.77 13.26
N LYS A 63 1.99 20.11 13.13
CA LYS A 63 2.16 21.09 14.22
C LYS A 63 1.31 20.86 15.48
N ASN A 64 0.28 20.03 15.43
CA ASN A 64 -0.67 19.82 16.51
C ASN A 64 -0.69 18.38 17.06
N PHE A 65 0.24 17.53 16.65
CA PHE A 65 0.32 16.17 17.15
C PHE A 65 1.48 16.08 18.14
N SER A 66 1.16 15.93 19.42
CA SER A 66 2.18 15.63 20.43
C SER A 66 2.82 14.29 20.08
N THR A 67 4.15 14.25 19.97
CA THR A 67 4.90 13.00 19.72
C THR A 67 4.60 11.94 20.77
N ASN A 68 4.19 12.32 21.97
CA ASN A 68 3.82 11.40 23.04
C ASN A 68 2.44 10.75 22.82
N THR A 69 1.52 11.40 22.12
CA THR A 69 0.16 10.89 21.91
C THR A 69 0.14 9.63 21.05
N ILE A 70 0.97 9.56 20.00
CA ILE A 70 1.01 8.41 19.09
C ILE A 70 1.50 7.12 19.74
N TYR A 71 2.17 7.21 20.90
CA TYR A 71 2.67 6.05 21.66
C TYR A 71 1.75 5.63 22.81
N GLN A 72 0.65 6.34 23.03
CA GLN A 72 -0.36 5.93 24.02
C GLN A 72 -1.11 4.69 23.54
N ASN A 73 -1.39 3.78 24.48
CA ASN A 73 -2.06 2.52 24.17
C ASN A 73 -3.43 2.70 23.49
N GLU A 74 -4.16 3.75 23.84
CA GLU A 74 -5.43 4.07 23.19
C GLU A 74 -5.25 4.41 21.71
N TYR A 75 -4.29 5.28 21.39
CA TYR A 75 -3.98 5.63 20.00
C TYR A 75 -3.51 4.42 19.20
N ILE A 76 -2.63 3.60 19.81
CA ILE A 76 -2.16 2.35 19.20
C ILE A 76 -3.34 1.40 18.94
N SER A 77 -4.24 1.23 19.91
CA SER A 77 -5.41 0.36 19.78
C SER A 77 -6.36 0.82 18.68
N ASN A 78 -6.62 2.13 18.59
CA ASN A 78 -7.41 2.73 17.53
C ASN A 78 -6.77 2.54 16.15
N GLY A 79 -5.47 2.77 16.03
CA GLY A 79 -4.73 2.55 14.79
C GLY A 79 -4.78 1.09 14.34
N ILE A 80 -4.63 0.14 15.27
CA ILE A 80 -4.75 -1.30 14.96
C ILE A 80 -6.18 -1.66 14.54
N ARG A 81 -7.20 -1.10 15.19
CA ARG A 81 -8.60 -1.29 14.78
C ARG A 81 -8.82 -0.88 13.33
N VAL A 82 -8.27 0.26 12.94
CA VAL A 82 -8.34 0.77 11.57
C VAL A 82 -7.56 -0.11 10.59
N LEU A 83 -6.34 -0.48 10.94
CA LEU A 83 -5.52 -1.41 10.17
C LEU A 83 -6.28 -2.73 9.90
N LYS A 84 -6.92 -3.28 10.94
CA LYS A 84 -7.74 -4.51 10.84
C LYS A 84 -9.03 -4.32 10.04
N LYS A 85 -9.60 -3.12 10.05
CA LYS A 85 -10.83 -2.82 9.32
C LYS A 85 -10.59 -2.61 7.82
N TYR A 86 -9.49 -2.02 7.43
CA TYR A 86 -9.26 -1.55 6.07
C TYR A 86 -8.09 -2.23 5.37
N LEU A 87 -6.86 -2.01 5.83
CA LEU A 87 -5.68 -2.49 5.12
C LEU A 87 -5.57 -4.02 5.12
N LEU A 88 -5.66 -4.65 6.28
CA LEU A 88 -5.44 -6.11 6.38
C LEU A 88 -6.39 -6.92 5.50
N PRO A 89 -7.71 -6.63 5.44
CA PRO A 89 -8.60 -7.33 4.52
C PRO A 89 -8.20 -7.14 3.06
N SER A 90 -7.70 -5.96 2.66
CA SER A 90 -7.26 -5.74 1.29
C SER A 90 -5.96 -6.49 0.94
N LEU A 91 -5.07 -6.70 1.91
CA LEU A 91 -3.88 -7.55 1.76
C LEU A 91 -4.27 -9.04 1.73
N GLU A 92 -5.21 -9.46 2.59
CA GLU A 92 -5.73 -10.84 2.60
C GLU A 92 -6.46 -11.21 1.30
N ASN A 93 -7.04 -10.25 0.61
CA ASN A 93 -7.73 -10.46 -0.66
C ASN A 93 -6.82 -10.32 -1.90
N GLN A 94 -5.51 -10.08 -1.73
CA GLN A 94 -4.62 -10.02 -2.89
C GLN A 94 -4.63 -11.33 -3.68
N SER A 95 -4.79 -11.27 -4.99
CA SER A 95 -4.74 -12.41 -5.90
C SER A 95 -3.37 -13.11 -5.90
N CYS A 96 -2.31 -12.34 -5.73
CA CYS A 96 -0.94 -12.84 -5.60
C CYS A 96 -0.45 -12.67 -4.15
N LYS A 97 -0.14 -13.79 -3.48
CA LYS A 97 0.39 -13.82 -2.10
C LYS A 97 1.93 -13.84 -2.03
N LYS A 98 2.63 -13.74 -3.16
CA LYS A 98 4.10 -13.73 -3.21
C LYS A 98 4.64 -12.34 -2.83
N PHE A 99 4.35 -11.88 -1.63
CA PHE A 99 4.90 -10.67 -1.02
C PHE A 99 5.13 -10.88 0.48
N ILE A 100 5.98 -10.06 1.05
CA ILE A 100 6.23 -9.98 2.48
C ILE A 100 5.67 -8.65 2.97
N TRP A 101 4.72 -8.68 3.92
CA TRP A 101 4.23 -7.45 4.52
C TRP A 101 5.09 -7.05 5.73
N VAL A 102 5.51 -5.79 5.78
CA VAL A 102 6.32 -5.26 6.87
C VAL A 102 5.61 -4.09 7.54
N LEU A 103 5.24 -4.26 8.80
CA LEU A 103 4.73 -3.17 9.64
C LEU A 103 5.90 -2.44 10.31
N ILE A 104 6.16 -1.22 9.88
CA ILE A 104 7.28 -0.40 10.36
C ILE A 104 6.81 0.48 11.50
N LEU A 105 7.41 0.28 12.67
CA LEU A 105 7.12 1.04 13.88
C LEU A 105 8.13 2.16 14.10
N GLY A 106 7.67 3.26 14.69
CA GLY A 106 8.56 4.26 15.27
C GLY A 106 9.40 3.67 16.42
N ASP A 107 10.61 4.21 16.62
CA ASP A 107 11.59 3.61 17.54
C ASP A 107 11.14 3.57 19.01
N LYS A 108 10.16 4.40 19.40
CA LYS A 108 9.59 4.45 20.76
C LYS A 108 8.32 3.62 20.90
N ALA A 109 7.81 3.01 19.82
CA ALA A 109 6.56 2.26 19.88
C ALA A 109 6.72 0.98 20.73
N ASN A 110 5.68 0.65 21.49
CA ASN A 110 5.63 -0.61 22.22
C ASN A 110 5.31 -1.76 21.26
N LYS A 111 6.36 -2.38 20.70
CA LYS A 111 6.25 -3.46 19.73
C LYS A 111 5.46 -4.65 20.29
N THR A 112 5.74 -5.06 21.53
CA THR A 112 5.06 -6.20 22.18
C THR A 112 3.54 -5.95 22.29
N PHE A 113 3.14 -4.72 22.62
CA PHE A 113 1.73 -4.34 22.66
C PHE A 113 1.10 -4.40 21.27
N VAL A 114 1.79 -3.90 20.22
CA VAL A 114 1.30 -4.00 18.84
C VAL A 114 1.14 -5.47 18.42
N GLU A 115 2.14 -6.31 18.68
CA GLU A 115 2.11 -7.75 18.38
C GLU A 115 0.95 -8.44 19.08
N SER A 116 0.72 -8.19 20.39
CA SER A 116 -0.38 -8.78 21.14
C SER A 116 -1.76 -8.40 20.59
N LYS A 117 -1.89 -7.20 20.01
CA LYS A 117 -3.15 -6.72 19.39
C LYS A 117 -3.34 -7.21 17.96
N LEU A 118 -2.25 -7.47 17.23
CA LEU A 118 -2.30 -7.98 15.86
C LEU A 118 -2.45 -9.49 15.79
N ASN A 119 -2.25 -10.23 16.87
CA ASN A 119 -2.25 -11.69 16.98
C ASN A 119 -3.25 -12.42 16.03
N ASN A 120 -2.91 -12.48 14.75
CA ASN A 120 -3.70 -13.10 13.69
C ASN A 120 -2.79 -13.98 12.85
N GLU A 121 -3.34 -15.07 12.33
CA GLU A 121 -2.74 -15.85 11.26
C GLU A 121 -3.09 -15.16 9.93
N PHE A 122 -2.05 -14.76 9.19
CA PHE A 122 -2.21 -14.19 7.84
C PHE A 122 -1.89 -15.24 6.79
N SER A 123 -2.52 -15.13 5.61
CA SER A 123 -2.23 -16.00 4.47
C SER A 123 -0.93 -15.64 3.72
N PHE A 124 -0.21 -14.64 4.21
CA PHE A 124 1.05 -14.13 3.66
C PHE A 124 2.11 -13.96 4.76
N GLU A 125 3.37 -13.93 4.34
CA GLU A 125 4.49 -13.68 5.26
C GLU A 125 4.46 -12.23 5.76
N TYR A 126 4.71 -12.02 7.07
CA TYR A 126 4.76 -10.67 7.63
C TYR A 126 5.81 -10.51 8.72
N HIS A 127 6.25 -9.27 8.91
CA HIS A 127 7.16 -8.88 9.97
C HIS A 127 6.74 -7.55 10.60
N ILE A 128 7.00 -7.42 11.91
CA ILE A 128 6.84 -6.17 12.65
C ILE A 128 8.21 -5.73 13.13
N MET A 129 8.67 -4.54 12.74
CA MET A 129 10.00 -4.08 13.08
C MET A 129 10.07 -2.57 13.29
N TYR A 130 11.09 -2.13 14.02
CA TYR A 130 11.39 -0.71 14.16
C TYR A 130 12.00 -0.13 12.89
N ARG A 131 11.71 1.14 12.62
CA ARG A 131 12.17 1.89 11.44
C ARG A 131 13.69 1.80 11.25
N LYS A 132 14.46 1.92 12.33
CA LYS A 132 15.93 1.87 12.28
C LYS A 132 16.50 0.58 11.71
N TYR A 133 15.76 -0.54 11.77
CA TYR A 133 16.21 -1.83 11.26
C TYR A 133 15.72 -2.13 9.84
N PHE A 134 14.73 -1.39 9.34
CA PHE A 134 14.05 -1.71 8.09
C PHE A 134 14.99 -1.72 6.89
N LYS A 135 15.84 -0.70 6.72
CA LYS A 135 16.77 -0.64 5.57
C LYS A 135 17.77 -1.80 5.56
N ASN A 136 18.30 -2.18 6.71
CA ASN A 136 19.21 -3.32 6.83
C ASN A 136 18.48 -4.65 6.55
N TYR A 137 17.25 -4.79 6.98
CA TYR A 137 16.41 -5.93 6.66
C TYR A 137 16.19 -6.05 5.15
N VAL A 138 15.80 -4.96 4.47
CA VAL A 138 15.62 -4.96 3.02
C VAL A 138 16.90 -5.36 2.28
N ARG A 139 18.04 -4.81 2.68
CA ARG A 139 19.34 -5.19 2.11
C ARG A 139 19.66 -6.69 2.30
N LYS A 140 19.28 -7.23 3.46
CA LYS A 140 19.50 -8.66 3.75
C LYS A 140 18.68 -9.56 2.85
N ILE A 141 17.37 -9.29 2.71
CA ILE A 141 16.46 -10.13 1.92
C ILE A 141 16.65 -9.94 0.41
N ALA A 142 17.13 -8.77 -0.02
CA ALA A 142 17.46 -8.51 -1.42
C ALA A 142 18.66 -9.32 -1.92
N LYS A 143 19.49 -9.85 -1.00
CA LYS A 143 20.61 -10.73 -1.38
C LYS A 143 20.08 -11.99 -2.05
N GLY A 144 20.53 -12.23 -3.28
CA GLY A 144 20.07 -13.39 -4.08
C GLY A 144 18.80 -13.14 -4.89
N SER A 145 18.25 -11.94 -4.84
CA SER A 145 17.16 -11.54 -5.73
C SER A 145 17.70 -10.91 -7.00
N ASP A 146 17.01 -11.14 -8.12
CA ASP A 146 17.27 -10.43 -9.38
C ASP A 146 16.53 -9.11 -9.41
N ILE A 147 15.32 -9.10 -8.81
CA ILE A 147 14.42 -7.95 -8.76
C ILE A 147 13.96 -7.73 -7.33
N LEU A 148 14.06 -6.49 -6.88
CA LEU A 148 13.44 -6.01 -5.65
C LEU A 148 12.29 -5.09 -5.97
N ILE A 149 11.13 -5.36 -5.38
CA ILE A 149 9.96 -4.48 -5.41
C ILE A 149 9.70 -4.00 -3.99
N THR A 150 9.58 -2.70 -3.81
CA THR A 150 9.16 -2.12 -2.53
C THR A 150 7.91 -1.27 -2.76
N THR A 151 6.83 -1.62 -2.07
CA THR A 151 5.53 -0.95 -2.16
C THR A 151 5.21 -0.29 -0.82
N SER A 152 4.87 0.99 -0.85
CA SER A 152 4.40 1.73 0.33
C SER A 152 2.89 1.86 0.32
N ILE A 153 2.26 1.57 1.46
CA ILE A 153 0.84 1.80 1.69
C ILE A 153 0.63 2.27 3.13
N ASP A 154 -0.26 3.24 3.33
CA ASP A 154 -0.58 3.72 4.66
C ASP A 154 -1.55 2.75 5.37
N PHE A 155 -1.53 2.75 6.71
CA PHE A 155 -2.21 1.74 7.53
C PHE A 155 -3.74 1.86 7.53
N ASP A 156 -4.27 2.98 7.08
CA ASP A 156 -5.70 3.31 7.02
C ASP A 156 -6.28 3.21 5.60
N ASP A 157 -5.49 2.84 4.60
CA ASP A 157 -5.93 2.79 3.21
C ASP A 157 -6.16 1.35 2.72
N MET A 158 -6.85 1.19 1.58
CA MET A 158 -7.10 -0.10 0.95
C MET A 158 -6.57 -0.13 -0.48
N ILE A 159 -6.14 -1.29 -0.93
CA ILE A 159 -5.66 -1.52 -2.29
C ILE A 159 -6.52 -2.56 -3.03
N TYR A 160 -6.58 -2.39 -4.34
CA TYR A 160 -7.26 -3.30 -5.26
C TYR A 160 -6.74 -4.73 -5.14
N TYR A 161 -7.62 -5.72 -5.31
CA TYR A 161 -7.30 -7.14 -5.08
C TYR A 161 -6.16 -7.69 -5.95
N ASP A 162 -5.90 -7.11 -7.11
CA ASP A 162 -4.83 -7.55 -8.02
C ASP A 162 -3.59 -6.62 -8.00
N ALA A 163 -3.53 -5.70 -7.04
CA ALA A 163 -2.50 -4.67 -6.99
C ALA A 163 -1.06 -5.22 -6.94
N VAL A 164 -0.83 -6.26 -6.14
CA VAL A 164 0.48 -6.93 -6.07
C VAL A 164 0.86 -7.52 -7.42
N ASN A 165 -0.10 -8.10 -8.12
CA ASN A 165 0.11 -8.71 -9.42
C ASN A 165 0.30 -7.65 -10.52
N ASP A 166 -0.43 -6.54 -10.48
CA ASP A 166 -0.26 -5.42 -11.43
C ASP A 166 1.15 -4.84 -11.35
N VAL A 167 1.67 -4.63 -10.13
CA VAL A 167 3.06 -4.19 -9.94
C VAL A 167 4.05 -5.19 -10.57
N ARG A 168 3.80 -6.50 -10.42
CA ARG A 168 4.67 -7.53 -11.00
C ARG A 168 4.58 -7.56 -12.53
N LYS A 169 3.41 -7.29 -13.13
CA LYS A 169 3.23 -7.14 -14.58
C LYS A 169 4.03 -5.95 -15.16
N ALA A 170 4.27 -4.92 -14.34
CA ALA A 170 5.04 -3.75 -14.73
C ALA A 170 6.57 -3.99 -14.78
N ILE A 171 7.06 -5.17 -14.39
CA ILE A 171 8.47 -5.49 -14.43
C ILE A 171 8.98 -5.42 -15.87
N ASN A 172 10.03 -4.62 -16.07
CA ASN A 172 10.77 -4.56 -17.32
C ASN A 172 12.26 -4.67 -17.02
N ILE A 173 12.86 -5.80 -17.33
CA ILE A 173 14.26 -6.08 -17.03
C ILE A 173 15.25 -5.21 -17.80
N ASN A 174 14.81 -4.56 -18.87
CA ASN A 174 15.65 -3.64 -19.63
C ASN A 174 15.81 -2.30 -18.92
N LYS A 175 14.92 -1.95 -17.99
CA LYS A 175 14.96 -0.74 -17.18
C LYS A 175 15.60 -1.02 -15.81
N PRO A 176 16.58 -0.24 -15.37
CA PRO A 176 17.21 -0.44 -14.06
C PRO A 176 16.25 -0.20 -12.90
N MET A 177 15.30 0.72 -13.08
CA MET A 177 14.37 1.14 -12.05
C MET A 177 13.05 1.62 -12.67
N ILE A 178 11.92 1.27 -12.05
CA ILE A 178 10.58 1.68 -12.48
C ILE A 178 9.82 2.13 -11.24
N LEU A 179 9.23 3.31 -11.31
CA LEU A 179 8.21 3.76 -10.38
C LEU A 179 6.83 3.39 -10.93
N TYR A 180 6.09 2.56 -10.20
CA TYR A 180 4.73 2.16 -10.56
C TYR A 180 3.73 2.72 -9.54
N GLY A 181 2.58 3.16 -10.01
CA GLY A 181 1.50 3.63 -9.15
C GLY A 181 0.16 3.71 -9.88
N TYR A 182 -0.89 3.98 -9.13
CA TYR A 182 -2.22 4.26 -9.67
C TYR A 182 -2.50 5.75 -9.61
N ASN A 183 -3.14 6.30 -10.63
CA ASN A 183 -3.55 7.70 -10.65
C ASN A 183 -5.05 7.89 -10.36
N ARG A 184 -5.81 6.81 -10.25
CA ARG A 184 -7.23 6.84 -9.96
C ARG A 184 -7.58 6.01 -8.73
N GLY A 185 -8.31 6.62 -7.82
CA GLY A 185 -8.81 6.02 -6.60
C GLY A 185 -10.12 6.67 -6.17
N VAL A 186 -10.55 6.34 -4.98
CA VAL A 186 -11.70 6.98 -4.34
C VAL A 186 -11.33 7.39 -2.92
N TYR A 187 -11.93 8.48 -2.44
CA TYR A 187 -12.01 8.78 -1.02
C TYR A 187 -13.17 8.03 -0.41
N TYR A 188 -12.94 7.46 0.76
CA TYR A 188 -13.99 6.99 1.64
C TYR A 188 -13.92 7.77 2.95
N PHE A 189 -14.96 8.53 3.25
CA PHE A 189 -15.07 9.23 4.52
C PHE A 189 -15.98 8.43 5.45
N GLU A 190 -15.41 7.87 6.51
CA GLU A 190 -16.12 7.02 7.46
C GLU A 190 -17.32 7.74 8.09
N GLU A 191 -17.20 9.06 8.32
CA GLU A 191 -18.28 9.90 8.88
C GLU A 191 -19.53 9.96 7.99
N PHE A 192 -19.35 9.91 6.66
CA PHE A 192 -20.44 10.05 5.70
C PHE A 192 -20.87 8.74 5.06
N GLY A 193 -20.09 7.67 5.21
CA GLY A 193 -20.36 6.39 4.58
C GLY A 193 -20.32 6.40 3.03
N ASN A 194 -19.82 7.48 2.42
CA ASN A 194 -19.85 7.67 0.97
C ASN A 194 -18.46 7.60 0.34
N PHE A 195 -18.43 7.15 -0.92
CA PHE A 195 -17.25 7.21 -1.77
C PHE A 195 -17.30 8.47 -2.64
N PHE A 196 -16.14 9.07 -2.84
CA PHE A 196 -15.97 10.24 -3.70
C PHE A 196 -14.88 9.96 -4.71
N GLU A 197 -15.11 10.33 -5.96
CA GLU A 197 -14.12 10.16 -7.01
C GLU A 197 -12.86 10.97 -6.71
N PHE A 198 -11.71 10.34 -6.93
CA PHE A 198 -10.43 10.95 -6.71
C PHE A 198 -9.48 10.67 -7.87
N TYR A 199 -9.16 11.73 -8.59
CA TYR A 199 -8.13 11.71 -9.61
C TYR A 199 -6.87 12.38 -9.11
N MET A 200 -5.77 11.71 -9.27
CA MET A 200 -4.48 12.32 -9.12
C MET A 200 -4.06 12.93 -10.44
N THR A 201 -4.08 14.26 -10.51
CA THR A 201 -3.54 14.95 -11.67
C THR A 201 -2.05 14.69 -11.73
N TYR A 202 -1.65 14.13 -12.86
CA TYR A 202 -0.26 13.97 -13.22
C TYR A 202 0.32 15.36 -13.48
N ASN A 203 1.04 15.91 -12.53
CA ASN A 203 1.88 17.06 -12.76
C ASN A 203 3.34 16.62 -12.88
N ASN A 204 4.19 17.46 -13.48
CA ASN A 204 5.61 17.15 -13.70
C ASN A 204 6.40 16.86 -12.40
N GLU A 205 5.84 17.11 -11.24
CA GLU A 205 6.51 16.96 -9.94
C GLU A 205 6.30 15.62 -9.27
N GLY A 206 5.21 14.91 -9.53
CA GLY A 206 4.95 13.64 -8.91
C GLY A 206 3.62 13.04 -9.27
N ALA A 207 3.56 11.75 -9.23
CA ALA A 207 2.33 11.03 -9.10
C ALA A 207 2.03 10.86 -7.63
N MET A 208 0.81 10.98 -7.32
CA MET A 208 0.40 11.12 -5.94
C MET A 208 -0.53 10.00 -5.54
N SER A 209 -0.26 8.80 -6.03
CA SER A 209 -0.90 7.63 -5.50
C SER A 209 -0.47 7.43 -4.05
N ILE A 210 -1.40 7.07 -3.20
CA ILE A 210 -1.09 6.55 -1.86
C ILE A 210 -0.44 5.17 -1.96
N PHE A 211 -0.66 4.50 -3.08
CA PHE A 211 -0.04 3.23 -3.43
C PHE A 211 0.99 3.47 -4.54
N HIS A 212 2.25 3.26 -4.21
CA HIS A 212 3.32 3.28 -5.19
C HIS A 212 4.39 2.27 -4.85
N SER A 213 4.99 1.78 -5.91
CA SER A 213 6.00 0.74 -5.85
C SER A 213 7.24 1.18 -6.61
N LEU A 214 8.39 0.86 -6.05
CA LEU A 214 9.67 0.96 -6.73
C LEU A 214 10.11 -0.44 -7.12
N ILE A 215 10.27 -0.68 -8.41
CA ILE A 215 10.77 -1.92 -8.99
C ILE A 215 12.23 -1.68 -9.38
N ILE A 216 13.14 -2.51 -8.91
CA ILE A 216 14.57 -2.38 -9.15
C ILE A 216 15.12 -3.67 -9.72
N VAL A 217 15.84 -3.59 -10.82
CA VAL A 217 16.65 -4.69 -11.36
C VAL A 217 18.03 -4.58 -10.72
N LEU A 218 18.31 -5.41 -9.70
CA LEU A 218 19.42 -5.24 -8.77
C LEU A 218 20.80 -5.26 -9.43
N LYS A 219 20.97 -6.05 -10.49
CA LYS A 219 22.24 -6.07 -11.26
C LYS A 219 22.54 -4.79 -12.06
N LYS A 220 21.57 -3.88 -12.16
CA LYS A 220 21.68 -2.64 -12.94
C LYS A 220 21.85 -1.38 -12.10
N VAL A 221 21.86 -1.50 -10.79
CA VAL A 221 22.02 -0.40 -9.84
C VAL A 221 23.20 -0.66 -8.90
N ASN A 222 23.69 0.38 -8.26
CA ASN A 222 24.88 0.31 -7.38
C ASN A 222 24.57 0.00 -5.91
N ASP A 223 23.32 0.13 -5.47
CA ASP A 223 22.89 -0.16 -4.10
C ASP A 223 21.41 -0.58 -4.08
N VAL A 224 20.95 -1.06 -2.93
CA VAL A 224 19.56 -1.38 -2.66
C VAL A 224 18.80 -0.13 -2.22
N TYR A 225 17.85 0.30 -3.05
CA TYR A 225 16.98 1.44 -2.78
C TYR A 225 15.57 0.94 -2.41
N ILE A 226 14.88 1.71 -1.61
CA ILE A 226 13.48 1.47 -1.24
C ILE A 226 12.66 2.70 -1.62
N ILE A 227 11.37 2.52 -1.83
CA ILE A 227 10.49 3.61 -2.27
C ILE A 227 10.53 4.80 -1.30
N SER A 228 10.72 4.58 0.00
CA SER A 228 10.87 5.66 0.99
C SER A 228 12.15 6.49 0.86
N ASP A 229 13.19 5.96 0.22
CA ASP A 229 14.44 6.72 -0.03
C ASP A 229 14.21 7.82 -1.08
N ILE A 230 13.21 7.63 -1.96
CA ILE A 230 12.87 8.60 -3.00
C ILE A 230 12.04 9.75 -2.44
N GLY A 231 11.37 9.57 -1.30
CA GLY A 231 10.66 10.62 -0.56
C GLY A 231 9.15 10.54 -0.60
N GLY A 232 8.48 11.66 -0.25
CA GLY A 232 7.02 11.72 -0.14
C GLY A 232 6.29 11.76 -1.49
N HIS A 233 5.01 11.40 -1.46
CA HIS A 233 4.13 11.19 -2.63
C HIS A 233 4.18 12.29 -3.68
N ASN A 234 4.18 13.54 -3.26
CA ASN A 234 4.04 14.70 -4.14
C ASN A 234 5.31 15.10 -4.91
N LYS A 235 6.46 14.47 -4.61
CA LYS A 235 7.73 14.79 -5.26
C LYS A 235 8.53 13.57 -5.70
N ILE A 236 7.93 12.40 -5.60
CA ILE A 236 8.65 11.12 -5.76
C ILE A 236 9.23 10.99 -7.18
N ARG A 237 8.44 11.34 -8.22
CA ARG A 237 8.90 11.28 -9.59
C ARG A 237 10.02 12.31 -9.86
N LYS A 238 9.82 13.55 -9.41
CA LYS A 238 10.84 14.61 -9.54
C LYS A 238 12.16 14.19 -8.87
N ARG A 239 12.09 13.68 -7.64
CA ARG A 239 13.28 13.22 -6.92
C ARG A 239 13.96 12.03 -7.59
N LEU A 240 13.18 11.11 -8.16
CA LEU A 240 13.76 10.02 -8.93
C LEU A 240 14.54 10.54 -10.13
N LEU A 241 13.97 11.48 -10.88
CA LEU A 241 14.61 12.10 -12.04
C LEU A 241 15.84 12.95 -11.67
N GLU A 242 15.78 13.67 -10.56
CA GLU A 242 16.90 14.49 -10.08
C GLU A 242 18.08 13.67 -9.56
N ASN A 243 17.80 12.52 -8.97
CA ASN A 243 18.79 11.71 -8.27
C ASN A 243 19.20 10.43 -9.02
N TYR A 244 18.77 10.23 -10.27
CA TYR A 244 19.02 8.98 -11.00
C TYR A 244 20.52 8.61 -11.08
N LYS A 245 21.42 9.59 -11.18
CA LYS A 245 22.86 9.34 -11.20
C LYS A 245 23.37 8.78 -9.89
N SER A 246 22.85 9.23 -8.76
CA SER A 246 23.21 8.70 -7.44
C SER A 246 22.77 7.25 -7.26
N PHE A 247 21.79 6.79 -8.02
CA PHE A 247 21.35 5.40 -8.06
C PHE A 247 22.19 4.51 -8.99
N GLY A 248 23.26 5.05 -9.59
CA GLY A 248 24.09 4.33 -10.55
C GLY A 248 23.49 4.18 -11.94
N ILE A 249 22.40 4.89 -12.23
CA ILE A 249 21.75 4.87 -13.54
C ILE A 249 22.49 5.82 -14.48
N LYS A 250 23.07 5.29 -15.56
CA LYS A 250 23.91 6.08 -16.47
C LYS A 250 23.14 6.99 -17.40
N ASN A 251 22.02 6.51 -17.94
CA ASN A 251 21.16 7.26 -18.88
C ASN A 251 19.70 7.11 -18.46
N LEU A 252 18.98 8.23 -18.49
CA LEU A 252 17.54 8.27 -18.26
C LEU A 252 16.81 8.61 -19.57
N ASP A 253 16.98 7.76 -20.58
CA ASP A 253 16.38 7.94 -21.91
C ASP A 253 14.91 7.49 -21.97
N TYR A 254 14.32 7.16 -20.80
CA TYR A 254 12.97 6.68 -20.70
C TYR A 254 12.25 7.29 -19.48
N GLU A 255 10.95 7.33 -19.54
CA GLU A 255 10.18 7.70 -18.37
C GLU A 255 10.17 6.53 -17.38
N PRO A 256 10.76 6.69 -16.18
CA PRO A 256 10.88 5.59 -15.21
C PRO A 256 9.58 5.34 -14.44
N ALA A 257 8.49 6.01 -14.79
CA ALA A 257 7.23 5.95 -14.05
C ALA A 257 6.11 5.42 -14.96
N ILE A 258 5.30 4.54 -14.41
CA ILE A 258 4.10 3.99 -15.04
C ILE A 258 2.92 4.24 -14.10
N PHE A 259 1.87 4.88 -14.63
CA PHE A 259 0.65 5.13 -13.89
C PHE A 259 -0.54 4.53 -14.62
N ASP A 260 -1.19 3.59 -13.96
CA ASP A 260 -2.42 3.00 -14.47
C ASP A 260 -3.59 3.96 -14.26
N ALA A 261 -4.25 4.35 -15.36
CA ALA A 261 -5.38 5.27 -15.41
C ALA A 261 -6.74 4.56 -15.47
N GLY A 262 -6.77 3.23 -15.31
CA GLY A 262 -7.98 2.42 -15.36
C GLY A 262 -9.00 2.72 -14.26
N ASP A 263 -9.79 1.73 -13.88
CA ASP A 263 -10.74 1.84 -12.77
C ASP A 263 -10.05 2.20 -11.45
N PRO A 264 -10.77 2.75 -10.46
CA PRO A 264 -10.19 3.05 -9.16
C PRO A 264 -9.52 1.83 -8.52
N LYS A 265 -8.23 1.96 -8.19
CA LYS A 265 -7.38 0.86 -7.70
C LYS A 265 -6.96 1.02 -6.24
N PHE A 266 -7.38 2.09 -5.59
CA PHE A 266 -7.15 2.31 -4.17
C PHE A 266 -8.30 3.07 -3.52
N ILE A 267 -8.48 2.88 -2.23
CA ILE A 267 -9.43 3.61 -1.41
C ILE A 267 -8.65 4.37 -0.34
N TYR A 268 -8.75 5.68 -0.40
CA TYR A 268 -8.13 6.60 0.54
C TYR A 268 -9.09 6.86 1.70
N VAL A 269 -8.95 6.10 2.77
CA VAL A 269 -9.88 6.18 3.92
C VAL A 269 -9.58 7.40 4.77
N ARG A 270 -10.63 8.10 5.18
CA ARG A 270 -10.53 9.28 6.02
C ARG A 270 -11.37 9.13 7.27
N GLN A 271 -10.75 9.28 8.40
CA GLN A 271 -11.29 9.10 9.74
C GLN A 271 -11.00 10.31 10.61
N ASN A 272 -11.85 10.54 11.61
CA ASN A 272 -11.75 11.70 12.51
C ASN A 272 -10.41 11.81 13.24
N PHE A 273 -9.72 10.72 13.51
CA PHE A 273 -8.43 10.74 14.18
C PHE A 273 -7.22 10.80 13.22
N SER A 274 -7.44 10.69 11.91
CA SER A 274 -6.38 10.88 10.91
C SER A 274 -5.85 12.31 10.98
N CYS A 275 -4.54 12.47 11.06
CA CYS A 275 -3.89 13.79 11.14
C CYS A 275 -4.19 14.71 9.95
N THR A 276 -4.60 14.15 8.82
CA THR A 276 -4.94 14.88 7.59
C THR A 276 -6.44 15.08 7.40
N TYR A 277 -7.29 14.53 8.28
CA TYR A 277 -8.76 14.55 8.14
C TYR A 277 -9.34 15.95 7.92
N LYS A 278 -8.95 16.91 8.77
CA LYS A 278 -9.48 18.29 8.68
C LYS A 278 -9.21 18.95 7.33
N ASN A 279 -8.05 18.70 6.74
CA ASN A 279 -7.67 19.24 5.44
C ASN A 279 -8.53 18.65 4.33
N HIS A 280 -8.78 17.34 4.39
CA HIS A 280 -9.58 16.64 3.38
C HIS A 280 -11.08 16.92 3.51
N ARG A 281 -11.61 17.11 4.73
CA ARG A 281 -13.02 17.46 4.96
C ARG A 281 -13.42 18.76 4.24
N ASN A 282 -12.54 19.73 4.17
CA ASN A 282 -12.81 20.99 3.47
C ASN A 282 -12.93 20.83 1.95
N VAL A 283 -12.40 19.73 1.39
CA VAL A 283 -12.41 19.46 -0.05
C VAL A 283 -13.67 18.69 -0.47
N ILE A 284 -14.32 17.98 0.44
CA ILE A 284 -15.52 17.15 0.16
C ILE A 284 -16.59 17.87 -0.64
N LYS A 285 -16.87 19.13 -0.32
CA LYS A 285 -17.89 19.94 -0.99
C LYS A 285 -17.66 20.13 -2.50
N TYR A 286 -16.44 19.86 -2.96
CA TYR A 286 -16.05 19.94 -4.37
C TYR A 286 -15.96 18.57 -5.05
N LEU A 287 -16.10 17.47 -4.30
CA LEU A 287 -15.99 16.12 -4.83
C LEU A 287 -17.36 15.60 -5.25
N LYS A 288 -17.37 14.81 -6.31
CA LYS A 288 -18.58 14.10 -6.75
C LYS A 288 -18.69 12.78 -6.00
N ILE A 289 -19.91 12.46 -5.54
CA ILE A 289 -20.21 11.13 -5.02
C ILE A 289 -20.02 10.11 -6.16
N TYR A 290 -19.33 9.04 -5.85
CA TYR A 290 -19.03 7.96 -6.79
C TYR A 290 -19.71 6.67 -6.35
N ASN A 291 -20.50 6.09 -7.25
CA ASN A 291 -21.11 4.78 -7.01
C ASN A 291 -20.04 3.70 -7.19
N PHE A 292 -19.31 3.42 -6.12
CA PHE A 292 -18.17 2.53 -6.13
C PHE A 292 -18.57 1.09 -5.80
N ASN A 293 -18.23 0.17 -6.69
CA ASN A 293 -18.50 -1.25 -6.48
C ASN A 293 -17.36 -1.91 -5.68
N LEU A 294 -17.57 -2.05 -4.37
CA LEU A 294 -16.62 -2.72 -3.47
C LEU A 294 -16.40 -4.19 -3.84
N THR A 295 -17.41 -4.87 -4.36
CA THR A 295 -17.33 -6.27 -4.74
C THR A 295 -16.28 -6.48 -5.82
N ASN A 296 -16.33 -5.67 -6.89
CA ASN A 296 -15.32 -5.71 -7.94
C ASN A 296 -13.92 -5.30 -7.44
N PHE A 297 -13.86 -4.40 -6.47
CA PHE A 297 -12.60 -3.95 -5.88
C PHE A 297 -11.87 -5.08 -5.13
N PHE A 298 -12.60 -5.96 -4.48
CA PHE A 298 -12.03 -7.10 -3.75
C PHE A 298 -11.95 -8.39 -4.57
N GLY A 299 -12.32 -8.39 -5.84
CA GLY A 299 -12.24 -9.53 -6.75
C GLY A 299 -13.25 -10.63 -6.42
N ASN A 300 -14.39 -10.58 -7.05
CA ASN A 300 -15.39 -11.67 -7.03
C ASN A 300 -15.16 -12.64 -8.15
#